data_efb8ea3d9d54e20b20a29a1509a9857d
#
_entry.id   efb8ea3d9d54e20b20a29a1509a9857d
#
_cell.length_a   1.000
_cell.length_b   1.000
_cell.length_c   1.000
_cell.angle_alpha   90.00
_cell.angle_beta   90.00
_cell.angle_gamma   90.00
#
_symmetry.space_group_name_H-M   'P 1'
#
loop_
_entity.id
_entity.type
_entity.pdbx_description
1 polymer ?
#
loop_
_entity_poly.entity_id
_entity_poly.type
_entity_poly.pdbx_seq_one_letter_code
_entity_poly.pdbx_strand_id
1 'polypeptide(L)'
;MKYITIVLLFLCLMSCHSGRQSSCEDVPVEKDSVQLRVIPVSISDTAYRNVDQTFEQISYVVLSDNVVIGEIVRTLVSDERIFILDNQNKLFCFDMQGKVEYVIDEHGSGPNEYGNVLDFALNPPLKMLWMYDSTRRKLHCYDMYTGKRRQSISAAYMAPERMAIWNGSFFFFMG
;
A
#
# COMPACT_ATOMS: atom_id res chain seq x y z
N MET A 1 64.95 -30.60 -28.17
CA MET A 1 63.57 -30.17 -28.48
C MET A 1 62.44 -30.93 -27.72
N LYS A 2 62.62 -32.15 -27.22
CA LYS A 2 61.59 -32.93 -26.52
C LYS A 2 61.23 -32.39 -25.09
N TYR A 3 62.14 -31.68 -24.44
CA TYR A 3 61.94 -31.18 -23.10
C TYR A 3 61.23 -29.85 -23.08
N ILE A 4 61.28 -29.04 -24.10
CA ILE A 4 60.59 -27.76 -24.21
C ILE A 4 59.09 -27.98 -24.35
N THR A 5 58.68 -29.04 -25.06
CA THR A 5 57.27 -29.38 -25.24
C THR A 5 56.62 -29.86 -23.92
N ILE A 6 57.37 -30.59 -23.08
CA ILE A 6 56.90 -31.08 -21.80
C ILE A 6 56.75 -29.92 -20.76
N VAL A 7 57.70 -28.97 -20.79
CA VAL A 7 57.63 -27.78 -19.91
C VAL A 7 56.45 -26.86 -20.28
N LEU A 8 56.16 -26.72 -21.60
CA LEU A 8 54.99 -25.95 -22.05
C LEU A 8 53.65 -26.62 -21.69
N LEU A 9 53.61 -27.97 -21.73
CA LEU A 9 52.43 -28.72 -21.33
C LEU A 9 52.15 -28.62 -19.80
N PHE A 10 53.23 -28.56 -18.99
CA PHE A 10 53.09 -28.42 -17.52
C PHE A 10 52.68 -27.01 -17.09
N LEU A 11 53.06 -25.99 -17.86
CA LEU A 11 52.65 -24.60 -17.61
C LEU A 11 51.16 -24.35 -17.93
N CYS A 12 50.57 -25.11 -18.88
CA CYS A 12 49.15 -25.02 -19.17
C CYS A 12 48.24 -25.65 -18.10
N LEU A 13 48.76 -26.55 -17.24
CA LEU A 13 47.96 -27.20 -16.18
C LEU A 13 47.88 -26.40 -14.87
N MET A 14 48.67 -25.34 -14.73
CA MET A 14 48.67 -24.50 -13.54
C MET A 14 47.76 -23.24 -13.68
N SER A 15 47.09 -23.09 -14.83
CA SER A 15 46.27 -21.88 -15.08
C SER A 15 44.80 -22.02 -14.77
N CYS A 16 44.36 -23.08 -14.07
CA CYS A 16 42.96 -23.28 -13.67
C CYS A 16 42.84 -23.42 -12.16
N HIS A 17 43.30 -22.43 -11.38
CA HIS A 17 42.92 -22.31 -10.01
C HIS A 17 42.96 -20.83 -9.55
N SER A 18 42.13 -20.03 -10.19
CA SER A 18 41.72 -18.74 -9.63
C SER A 18 40.20 -18.76 -9.49
N GLY A 19 39.75 -19.61 -8.61
CA GLY A 19 38.44 -19.46 -7.99
C GLY A 19 38.45 -18.16 -7.22
N ARG A 20 37.97 -17.10 -7.86
CA ARG A 20 37.61 -15.86 -7.18
C ARG A 20 36.45 -16.20 -6.27
N GLN A 21 36.72 -16.67 -5.06
CA GLN A 21 35.79 -16.54 -3.97
C GLN A 21 35.57 -15.05 -3.80
N SER A 22 34.48 -14.54 -4.35
CA SER A 22 33.87 -13.34 -3.84
C SER A 22 33.46 -13.65 -2.42
N SER A 23 34.31 -13.32 -1.47
CA SER A 23 33.90 -13.11 -0.11
C SER A 23 32.80 -12.07 -0.18
N CYS A 24 31.54 -12.49 -0.03
CA CYS A 24 30.53 -11.61 0.46
C CYS A 24 31.09 -11.13 1.80
N GLU A 25 31.58 -9.91 1.85
CA GLU A 25 31.73 -9.20 3.11
C GLU A 25 30.33 -9.25 3.73
N ASP A 26 30.22 -9.99 4.82
CA ASP A 26 29.10 -9.94 5.72
C ASP A 26 29.00 -8.48 6.19
N VAL A 27 28.17 -7.71 5.49
CA VAL A 27 27.67 -6.46 6.02
C VAL A 27 27.01 -6.87 7.33
N PRO A 28 27.46 -6.37 8.49
CA PRO A 28 26.77 -6.66 9.73
C PRO A 28 25.37 -6.12 9.58
N VAL A 29 24.41 -7.00 9.31
CA VAL A 29 23.00 -6.73 9.48
C VAL A 29 22.86 -6.50 10.97
N GLU A 30 22.88 -5.25 11.35
CA GLU A 30 22.45 -4.81 12.67
C GLU A 30 21.05 -5.42 12.84
N LYS A 31 20.99 -6.52 13.58
CA LYS A 31 19.74 -7.11 14.00
C LYS A 31 19.14 -6.11 14.98
N ASP A 32 18.45 -5.11 14.42
CA ASP A 32 17.39 -4.46 15.17
C ASP A 32 16.46 -5.59 15.56
N SER A 33 16.58 -5.99 16.80
CA SER A 33 15.70 -6.98 17.38
C SER A 33 14.32 -6.34 17.42
N VAL A 34 13.55 -6.57 16.34
CA VAL A 34 12.12 -6.30 16.36
C VAL A 34 11.57 -7.14 17.50
N GLN A 35 11.35 -6.50 18.64
CA GLN A 35 10.67 -7.13 19.76
C GLN A 35 9.23 -7.36 19.31
N LEU A 36 8.95 -8.55 18.81
CA LEU A 36 7.61 -9.02 18.57
C LEU A 36 6.86 -9.03 19.91
N ARG A 37 6.07 -8.00 20.14
CA ARG A 37 5.16 -7.95 21.28
C ARG A 37 3.96 -8.84 20.96
N VAL A 38 3.98 -10.05 21.50
CA VAL A 38 2.81 -10.93 21.45
C VAL A 38 1.76 -10.37 22.40
N ILE A 39 0.64 -9.94 21.86
CA ILE A 39 -0.53 -9.54 22.64
C ILE A 39 -1.43 -10.78 22.73
N PRO A 40 -1.51 -11.45 23.91
CA PRO A 40 -2.41 -12.58 24.06
C PRO A 40 -3.85 -12.06 24.01
N VAL A 41 -4.60 -12.47 23.00
CA VAL A 41 -6.03 -12.22 22.92
C VAL A 41 -6.73 -13.46 23.46
N SER A 42 -7.33 -13.33 24.65
CA SER A 42 -8.19 -14.37 25.21
C SER A 42 -9.63 -14.13 24.73
N ILE A 43 -10.12 -14.99 23.86
CA ILE A 43 -11.54 -14.99 23.48
C ILE A 43 -12.26 -15.88 24.49
N SER A 44 -12.90 -15.27 25.48
CA SER A 44 -13.83 -16.03 26.35
C SER A 44 -15.19 -16.09 25.68
N ASP A 45 -15.76 -17.30 25.56
CA ASP A 45 -17.03 -17.59 24.88
C ASP A 45 -18.28 -16.90 25.48
N THR A 46 -18.12 -16.11 26.54
CA THR A 46 -19.23 -15.51 27.29
C THR A 46 -19.29 -13.98 27.20
N ALA A 47 -18.44 -13.33 26.44
CA ALA A 47 -18.43 -11.87 26.36
C ALA A 47 -19.24 -11.35 25.16
N TYR A 48 -20.52 -11.69 25.05
CA TYR A 48 -21.45 -10.83 24.33
C TYR A 48 -21.60 -9.52 25.13
N ARG A 49 -20.67 -8.59 24.92
CA ARG A 49 -20.88 -7.23 25.43
C ARG A 49 -21.91 -6.58 24.52
N ASN A 50 -22.98 -6.06 25.11
CA ASN A 50 -23.89 -5.20 24.38
C ASN A 50 -23.09 -4.05 23.78
N VAL A 51 -23.41 -3.66 22.56
CA VAL A 51 -22.77 -2.54 21.85
C VAL A 51 -22.72 -1.30 22.74
N ASP A 52 -23.79 -1.03 23.48
CA ASP A 52 -23.93 0.09 24.40
C ASP A 52 -22.92 0.09 25.57
N GLN A 53 -22.33 -1.07 25.90
CA GLN A 53 -21.29 -1.18 26.95
C GLN A 53 -19.87 -0.96 26.38
N THR A 54 -19.75 -0.97 25.06
CA THR A 54 -18.45 -0.88 24.38
C THR A 54 -18.22 0.53 23.82
N PHE A 55 -19.27 1.25 23.47
CA PHE A 55 -19.22 2.58 22.91
C PHE A 55 -19.94 3.58 23.82
N GLU A 56 -19.29 4.71 24.09
CA GLU A 56 -19.88 5.80 24.86
C GLU A 56 -21.00 6.50 24.08
N GLN A 57 -20.86 6.55 22.77
CA GLN A 57 -21.82 7.19 21.88
C GLN A 57 -21.81 6.52 20.49
N ILE A 58 -23.01 6.33 19.93
CA ILE A 58 -23.23 5.92 18.55
C ILE A 58 -23.95 7.07 17.85
N SER A 59 -23.41 7.51 16.72
CA SER A 59 -24.04 8.50 15.87
C SER A 59 -24.16 7.99 14.44
N TYR A 60 -25.17 8.48 13.73
CA TYR A 60 -25.43 8.13 12.34
C TYR A 60 -25.24 9.35 11.47
N VAL A 61 -24.54 9.17 10.34
CA VAL A 61 -24.41 10.20 9.29
C VAL A 61 -25.25 9.74 8.10
N VAL A 62 -26.27 10.50 7.77
CA VAL A 62 -27.10 10.26 6.58
C VAL A 62 -26.39 10.89 5.41
N LEU A 63 -25.94 10.06 4.46
CA LEU A 63 -25.26 10.55 3.25
C LEU A 63 -26.27 11.14 2.27
N SER A 64 -25.85 12.17 1.54
CA SER A 64 -26.64 12.84 0.51
C SER A 64 -27.07 11.87 -0.60
N ASP A 65 -28.30 11.99 -1.03
CA ASP A 65 -28.88 11.26 -2.18
C ASP A 65 -28.54 11.87 -3.56
N ASN A 66 -27.76 12.96 -3.57
CA ASN A 66 -27.33 13.61 -4.81
C ASN A 66 -26.31 12.80 -5.61
N VAL A 67 -25.78 11.72 -5.02
CA VAL A 67 -24.84 10.80 -5.66
C VAL A 67 -25.29 9.38 -5.47
N VAL A 68 -24.99 8.53 -6.45
CA VAL A 68 -25.24 7.09 -6.37
C VAL A 68 -23.93 6.40 -6.05
N ILE A 69 -23.91 5.74 -4.89
CA ILE A 69 -22.78 4.91 -4.45
C ILE A 69 -23.11 3.47 -4.83
N GLY A 70 -22.14 2.79 -5.43
CA GLY A 70 -22.22 1.36 -5.70
C GLY A 70 -22.01 0.53 -4.44
N GLU A 71 -21.54 -0.71 -4.58
CA GLU A 71 -21.12 -1.53 -3.44
C GLU A 71 -19.88 -0.92 -2.80
N ILE A 72 -19.91 -0.72 -1.49
CA ILE A 72 -18.81 -0.09 -0.76
C ILE A 72 -17.64 -1.09 -0.62
N VAL A 73 -16.51 -0.74 -1.18
CA VAL A 73 -15.25 -1.49 -1.09
C VAL A 73 -14.50 -1.12 0.18
N ARG A 74 -14.45 0.19 0.50
CA ARG A 74 -13.76 0.70 1.67
C ARG A 74 -14.30 2.05 2.11
N THR A 75 -14.34 2.25 3.44
CA THR A 75 -14.63 3.54 4.07
C THR A 75 -13.48 3.91 4.99
N LEU A 76 -13.03 5.16 4.92
CA LEU A 76 -12.10 5.77 5.88
C LEU A 76 -12.67 7.10 6.34
N VAL A 77 -12.41 7.42 7.62
CA VAL A 77 -12.80 8.71 8.22
C VAL A 77 -11.54 9.42 8.69
N SER A 78 -11.37 10.66 8.33
CA SER A 78 -10.25 11.50 8.78
C SER A 78 -10.57 12.98 8.58
N ASP A 79 -10.09 13.82 9.49
CA ASP A 79 -10.23 15.28 9.43
C ASP A 79 -11.67 15.72 9.17
N GLU A 80 -12.60 15.15 9.93
CA GLU A 80 -14.04 15.44 9.83
C GLU A 80 -14.64 15.19 8.44
N ARG A 81 -14.06 14.21 7.72
CA ARG A 81 -14.54 13.76 6.40
C ARG A 81 -14.67 12.26 6.34
N ILE A 82 -15.62 11.83 5.52
CA ILE A 82 -15.88 10.43 5.22
C ILE A 82 -15.50 10.18 3.77
N PHE A 83 -14.59 9.22 3.55
CA PHE A 83 -14.14 8.81 2.22
C PHE A 83 -14.66 7.41 1.94
N ILE A 84 -15.31 7.23 0.80
CA ILE A 84 -15.91 5.96 0.40
C ILE A 84 -15.42 5.61 -1.00
N LEU A 85 -14.79 4.44 -1.15
CA LEU A 85 -14.48 3.84 -2.43
C LEU A 85 -15.54 2.79 -2.74
N ASP A 86 -16.12 2.84 -3.93
CA ASP A 86 -17.08 1.85 -4.39
C ASP A 86 -16.50 0.88 -5.44
N ASN A 87 -17.27 -0.15 -5.77
CA ASN A 87 -16.92 -1.17 -6.76
C ASN A 87 -16.94 -0.66 -8.22
N GLN A 88 -17.40 0.57 -8.45
CA GLN A 88 -17.33 1.24 -9.74
C GLN A 88 -16.04 2.08 -9.89
N ASN A 89 -15.12 1.95 -8.95
CA ASN A 89 -13.87 2.71 -8.88
C ASN A 89 -14.05 4.21 -8.62
N LYS A 90 -15.17 4.63 -8.05
CA LYS A 90 -15.41 6.01 -7.66
C LYS A 90 -15.05 6.22 -6.21
N LEU A 91 -14.36 7.32 -5.92
CA LEU A 91 -14.07 7.74 -4.57
C LEU A 91 -14.86 8.99 -4.22
N PHE A 92 -15.72 8.87 -3.24
CA PHE A 92 -16.56 9.94 -2.73
C PHE A 92 -15.95 10.52 -1.46
N CYS A 93 -16.05 11.83 -1.31
CA CYS A 93 -15.74 12.54 -0.09
C CYS A 93 -16.98 13.27 0.41
N PHE A 94 -17.33 13.03 1.67
CA PHE A 94 -18.43 13.68 2.36
C PHE A 94 -17.92 14.40 3.59
N ASP A 95 -18.61 15.47 4.00
CA ASP A 95 -18.45 16.05 5.33
C ASP A 95 -19.17 15.20 6.39
N MET A 96 -19.02 15.55 7.67
CA MET A 96 -19.68 14.83 8.78
C MET A 96 -21.19 15.08 8.86
N GLN A 97 -21.74 15.96 8.03
CA GLN A 97 -23.18 16.17 7.84
C GLN A 97 -23.72 15.30 6.69
N GLY A 98 -22.84 14.52 6.02
CA GLY A 98 -23.19 13.64 4.92
C GLY A 98 -23.34 14.34 3.57
N LYS A 99 -22.96 15.62 3.47
CA LYS A 99 -22.99 16.37 2.22
C LYS A 99 -21.76 15.99 1.39
N VAL A 100 -21.96 15.77 0.08
CA VAL A 100 -20.87 15.52 -0.89
C VAL A 100 -20.01 16.77 -1.03
N GLU A 101 -18.71 16.64 -0.81
CA GLU A 101 -17.73 17.68 -1.09
C GLU A 101 -17.16 17.53 -2.50
N TYR A 102 -16.80 16.30 -2.89
CA TYR A 102 -16.35 15.97 -4.25
C TYR A 102 -16.46 14.48 -4.53
N VAL A 103 -16.33 14.13 -5.80
CA VAL A 103 -16.21 12.75 -6.29
C VAL A 103 -15.01 12.67 -7.23
N ILE A 104 -14.15 11.68 -7.02
CA ILE A 104 -13.11 11.32 -7.97
C ILE A 104 -13.65 10.17 -8.82
N ASP A 105 -13.93 10.47 -10.09
CA ASP A 105 -14.48 9.55 -11.11
C ASP A 105 -13.71 9.74 -12.41
N GLU A 106 -12.43 9.36 -12.38
CA GLU A 106 -11.53 9.44 -13.53
C GLU A 106 -11.22 8.04 -14.09
N HIS A 107 -12.18 7.10 -13.93
CA HIS A 107 -12.05 5.75 -14.44
C HIS A 107 -12.16 5.72 -15.96
N GLY A 108 -11.19 5.04 -16.63
CA GLY A 108 -11.20 4.90 -18.07
C GLY A 108 -9.88 4.39 -18.67
N SER A 109 -9.70 4.59 -19.98
CA SER A 109 -8.55 4.11 -20.75
C SER A 109 -7.60 5.24 -21.20
N GLY A 110 -7.93 6.48 -20.93
CA GLY A 110 -7.13 7.64 -21.30
C GLY A 110 -5.82 7.77 -20.51
N PRO A 111 -4.89 8.64 -20.94
CA PRO A 111 -3.57 8.78 -20.34
C PRO A 111 -3.61 9.32 -18.91
N ASN A 112 -4.64 10.07 -18.56
CA ASN A 112 -4.85 10.66 -17.25
C ASN A 112 -5.93 9.94 -16.43
N GLU A 113 -6.46 8.84 -16.93
CA GLU A 113 -7.47 8.05 -16.23
C GLU A 113 -6.82 6.90 -15.47
N TYR A 114 -7.50 6.36 -14.50
CA TYR A 114 -7.09 5.15 -13.81
C TYR A 114 -7.95 3.95 -14.27
N GLY A 115 -7.41 2.75 -14.08
CA GLY A 115 -8.14 1.51 -14.37
C GLY A 115 -8.90 1.02 -13.15
N ASN A 116 -8.45 -0.09 -12.55
CA ASN A 116 -9.12 -0.69 -11.40
C ASN A 116 -8.45 -0.26 -10.09
N VAL A 117 -9.18 0.45 -9.26
CA VAL A 117 -8.73 0.88 -7.93
C VAL A 117 -9.06 -0.19 -6.91
N LEU A 118 -8.03 -0.83 -6.36
CA LEU A 118 -8.22 -1.86 -5.32
C LEU A 118 -8.36 -1.28 -3.93
N ASP A 119 -7.62 -0.20 -3.65
CA ASP A 119 -7.59 0.37 -2.31
C ASP A 119 -7.12 1.83 -2.31
N PHE A 120 -7.36 2.52 -1.20
CA PHE A 120 -6.88 3.87 -0.99
C PHE A 120 -6.42 4.08 0.46
N ALA A 121 -5.56 5.07 0.67
CA ALA A 121 -5.08 5.46 1.99
C ALA A 121 -4.98 6.97 2.12
N LEU A 122 -5.12 7.46 3.34
CA LEU A 122 -5.06 8.87 3.69
C LEU A 122 -3.73 9.20 4.38
N ASN A 123 -3.21 10.37 4.07
CA ASN A 123 -2.09 10.99 4.77
C ASN A 123 -2.50 12.41 5.22
N PRO A 124 -3.24 12.52 6.34
CA PRO A 124 -3.78 13.80 6.80
C PRO A 124 -2.72 14.87 7.04
N PRO A 125 -1.55 14.57 7.66
CA PRO A 125 -0.51 15.58 7.84
C PRO A 125 -0.05 16.26 6.56
N LEU A 126 -0.03 15.53 5.45
CA LEU A 126 0.35 16.04 4.13
C LEU A 126 -0.87 16.43 3.26
N LYS A 127 -2.07 16.29 3.77
CA LYS A 127 -3.33 16.54 3.05
C LYS A 127 -3.41 15.77 1.73
N MET A 128 -3.00 14.50 1.78
CA MET A 128 -2.92 13.62 0.60
C MET A 128 -3.81 12.41 0.75
N LEU A 129 -4.45 12.06 -0.35
CA LEU A 129 -5.16 10.81 -0.57
C LEU A 129 -4.43 10.05 -1.67
N TRP A 130 -4.17 8.78 -1.43
CA TRP A 130 -3.50 7.90 -2.38
C TRP A 130 -4.41 6.75 -2.78
N MET A 131 -4.57 6.52 -4.09
CA MET A 131 -5.34 5.41 -4.66
C MET A 131 -4.40 4.49 -5.42
N TYR A 132 -4.55 3.17 -5.22
CA TYR A 132 -3.77 2.16 -5.94
C TYR A 132 -4.56 1.64 -7.14
N ASP A 133 -4.04 1.93 -8.34
CA ASP A 133 -4.51 1.39 -9.61
C ASP A 133 -3.78 0.08 -9.92
N SER A 134 -4.48 -1.04 -9.78
CA SER A 134 -3.94 -2.37 -10.03
C SER A 134 -3.71 -2.65 -11.52
N THR A 135 -4.54 -2.09 -12.40
CA THR A 135 -4.44 -2.28 -13.84
C THR A 135 -3.18 -1.64 -14.39
N ARG A 136 -2.87 -0.42 -13.96
CA ARG A 136 -1.69 0.32 -14.42
C ARG A 136 -0.50 0.21 -13.49
N ARG A 137 -0.66 -0.43 -12.32
CA ARG A 137 0.36 -0.54 -11.27
C ARG A 137 0.91 0.82 -10.90
N LYS A 138 0.02 1.72 -10.54
CA LYS A 138 0.34 3.10 -10.16
C LYS A 138 -0.33 3.47 -8.84
N LEU A 139 0.32 4.38 -8.13
CA LEU A 139 -0.28 5.12 -7.03
C LEU A 139 -0.61 6.52 -7.53
N HIS A 140 -1.87 6.88 -7.47
CA HIS A 140 -2.38 8.21 -7.82
C HIS A 140 -2.57 9.02 -6.54
N CYS A 141 -1.95 10.19 -6.48
CA CYS A 141 -2.05 11.12 -5.36
C CYS A 141 -3.02 12.23 -5.68
N TYR A 142 -3.93 12.47 -4.76
CA TYR A 142 -4.91 13.54 -4.84
C TYR A 142 -4.79 14.45 -3.61
N ASP A 143 -5.21 15.68 -3.77
CA ASP A 143 -5.45 16.57 -2.65
C ASP A 143 -6.68 16.08 -1.88
N MET A 144 -6.52 15.84 -0.57
CA MET A 144 -7.54 15.23 0.27
C MET A 144 -8.77 16.12 0.48
N TYR A 145 -8.62 17.45 0.29
CA TYR A 145 -9.70 18.41 0.51
C TYR A 145 -10.43 18.82 -0.77
N THR A 146 -9.76 18.75 -1.91
CA THR A 146 -10.31 19.24 -3.17
C THR A 146 -10.55 18.13 -4.20
N GLY A 147 -10.06 16.92 -3.94
CA GLY A 147 -10.11 15.81 -4.87
C GLY A 147 -9.28 16.02 -6.15
N LYS A 148 -8.46 17.07 -6.22
CA LYS A 148 -7.64 17.34 -7.41
C LYS A 148 -6.39 16.47 -7.43
N ARG A 149 -6.13 15.85 -8.58
CA ARG A 149 -4.92 15.04 -8.78
C ARG A 149 -3.66 15.91 -8.64
N ARG A 150 -2.70 15.42 -7.87
CA ARG A 150 -1.39 16.07 -7.67
C ARG A 150 -0.31 15.38 -8.49
N GLN A 151 -0.23 14.04 -8.45
CA GLN A 151 0.81 13.26 -9.12
C GLN A 151 0.39 11.78 -9.25
N SER A 152 1.18 11.05 -10.03
CA SER A 152 1.11 9.59 -10.11
C SER A 152 2.51 9.02 -10.12
N ILE A 153 2.73 7.96 -9.35
CA ILE A 153 4.01 7.25 -9.28
C ILE A 153 3.85 5.79 -9.67
N SER A 154 4.91 5.20 -10.23
CA SER A 154 4.90 3.79 -10.59
C SER A 154 4.98 2.92 -9.35
N ALA A 155 4.15 1.88 -9.29
CA ALA A 155 4.15 0.84 -8.28
C ALA A 155 4.30 -0.55 -8.94
N ALA A 156 5.14 -0.65 -9.97
CA ALA A 156 5.24 -1.78 -10.88
C ALA A 156 5.54 -3.12 -10.19
N TYR A 157 6.21 -3.10 -9.06
CA TYR A 157 6.61 -4.29 -8.31
C TYR A 157 5.66 -4.64 -7.15
N MET A 158 4.55 -3.91 -7.01
CA MET A 158 3.60 -4.10 -5.94
C MET A 158 2.28 -4.64 -6.47
N ALA A 159 1.67 -5.53 -5.71
CA ALA A 159 0.31 -6.00 -5.94
C ALA A 159 -0.43 -6.10 -4.59
N PRO A 160 -0.57 -4.98 -3.87
CA PRO A 160 -1.20 -5.00 -2.57
C PRO A 160 -2.70 -5.20 -2.68
N GLU A 161 -3.26 -5.98 -1.77
CA GLU A 161 -4.70 -6.05 -1.56
C GLU A 161 -5.21 -4.89 -0.70
N ARG A 162 -4.36 -4.43 0.22
CA ARG A 162 -4.65 -3.32 1.12
C ARG A 162 -3.43 -2.44 1.31
N MET A 163 -3.67 -1.16 1.57
CA MET A 163 -2.61 -0.22 1.90
C MET A 163 -2.98 0.69 3.07
N ALA A 164 -1.95 1.13 3.80
CA ALA A 164 -2.05 2.12 4.85
C ALA A 164 -0.86 3.08 4.78
N ILE A 165 -1.00 4.25 5.39
CA ILE A 165 0.08 5.22 5.53
C ILE A 165 0.23 5.54 7.02
N TRP A 166 1.45 5.41 7.52
CA TRP A 166 1.79 5.73 8.90
C TRP A 166 3.14 6.46 8.94
N ASN A 167 3.20 7.60 9.60
CA ASN A 167 4.40 8.45 9.67
C ASN A 167 5.06 8.70 8.30
N GLY A 168 4.26 8.94 7.26
CA GLY A 168 4.75 9.18 5.91
C GLY A 168 5.24 7.94 5.15
N SER A 169 5.25 6.77 5.77
CA SER A 169 5.62 5.50 5.16
C SER A 169 4.38 4.75 4.67
N PHE A 170 4.51 4.11 3.50
CA PHE A 170 3.49 3.23 2.96
C PHE A 170 3.66 1.81 3.51
N PHE A 171 2.57 1.22 3.94
CA PHE A 171 2.48 -0.19 4.30
C PHE A 171 1.55 -0.89 3.31
N PHE A 172 2.05 -1.97 2.72
CA PHE A 172 1.32 -2.76 1.75
C PHE A 172 1.10 -4.16 2.30
N PHE A 173 -0.16 -4.59 2.29
CA PHE A 173 -0.55 -5.91 2.72
C PHE A 173 -0.78 -6.77 1.48
N MET A 174 -0.02 -7.84 1.38
CA MET A 174 -0.08 -8.83 0.30
C MET A 174 -0.90 -10.02 0.77
N GLY A 175 -1.77 -10.53 -0.07
CA GLY A 175 -2.51 -11.77 0.18
C GLY A 175 -1.67 -13.00 -0.10
#